data_876125954a655444fe20d09e3de55755
#
_entry.id   876125954a655444fe20d09e3de55755
#
_cell.length_a   1.000
_cell.length_b   1.000
_cell.length_c   1.000
_cell.angle_alpha   90.00
_cell.angle_beta   90.00
_cell.angle_gamma   90.00
#
_symmetry.space_group_name_H-M   'P 1'
#
loop_
_entity.id
_entity.type
_entity.pdbx_description
1 polymer ?
#
loop_
_entity_poly.entity_id
_entity_poly.type
_entity_poly.pdbx_seq_one_letter_code
_entity_poly.pdbx_strand_id
1 'polypeptide(L)'
;NIERTNYYAVRKLDVGMAVFSKEGKLQWKNELFQEWVGKKNIDGMKPEAILPLQANAFEMLTIKDGEKVIQMNDRYYNMKYCRVETVEKTGKANEQDKNNGLMIYLTDITDLELLRQKYVKEKLCLAYIRFDNYEDVMRGLSETSMANLNGEIHEMVTKWVAEKNGFIC
;
A
#
# COMPACT_ATOMS: atom_id res chain seq x y z
N ASN A 1 1.52 -27.06 -28.48
CA ASN A 1 1.41 -27.52 -27.08
C ASN A 1 1.95 -26.49 -26.06
N ILE A 2 2.97 -25.70 -26.39
CA ILE A 2 3.56 -24.71 -25.50
C ILE A 2 2.57 -23.57 -25.15
N GLU A 3 1.78 -23.08 -26.09
CA GLU A 3 0.79 -22.03 -25.85
C GLU A 3 -0.31 -22.45 -24.84
N ARG A 4 -0.75 -23.72 -24.88
CA ARG A 4 -1.70 -24.26 -23.91
C ARG A 4 -1.10 -24.36 -22.51
N THR A 5 0.16 -24.79 -22.41
CA THR A 5 0.85 -24.90 -21.12
C THR A 5 1.06 -23.54 -20.46
N ASN A 6 1.45 -22.54 -21.23
CA ASN A 6 1.60 -21.16 -20.74
C ASN A 6 0.26 -20.57 -20.28
N TYR A 7 -0.83 -20.86 -21.00
CA TYR A 7 -2.17 -20.42 -20.62
C TYR A 7 -2.63 -21.03 -19.29
N TYR A 8 -2.37 -22.32 -19.06
CA TYR A 8 -2.69 -22.99 -17.78
C TYR A 8 -1.81 -22.50 -16.62
N ALA A 9 -0.54 -22.21 -16.87
CA ALA A 9 0.37 -21.69 -15.85
C ALA A 9 -0.09 -20.31 -15.36
N VAL A 10 -0.45 -19.40 -16.26
CA VAL A 10 -0.92 -18.06 -15.92
C VAL A 10 -2.25 -18.07 -15.15
N ARG A 11 -3.15 -19.03 -15.44
CA ARG A 11 -4.42 -19.18 -14.70
C ARG A 11 -4.26 -19.69 -13.27
N LYS A 12 -3.16 -20.38 -12.98
CA LYS A 12 -2.89 -20.94 -11.63
C LYS A 12 -2.04 -20.00 -10.76
N LEU A 13 -1.60 -18.89 -11.30
CA LEU A 13 -0.93 -17.86 -10.51
C LEU A 13 -2.01 -17.02 -9.79
N ASP A 14 -1.84 -16.85 -8.48
CA ASP A 14 -2.68 -15.95 -7.65
C ASP A 14 -2.33 -14.47 -7.92
N VAL A 15 -2.29 -14.12 -9.21
CA VAL A 15 -1.91 -12.79 -9.70
C VAL A 15 -2.92 -12.34 -10.76
N GLY A 16 -3.55 -11.20 -10.52
CA GLY A 16 -4.36 -10.51 -11.52
C GLY A 16 -3.47 -9.85 -12.56
N MET A 17 -3.69 -10.13 -13.84
CA MET A 17 -2.83 -9.62 -14.91
C MET A 17 -3.65 -8.91 -15.97
N ALA A 18 -3.13 -7.79 -16.48
CA ALA A 18 -3.71 -7.01 -17.56
C ALA A 18 -2.64 -6.45 -18.50
N VAL A 19 -2.94 -6.41 -19.80
CA VAL A 19 -2.08 -5.85 -20.84
C VAL A 19 -2.83 -4.74 -21.55
N PHE A 20 -2.19 -3.60 -21.68
CA PHE A 20 -2.70 -2.41 -22.36
C PHE A 20 -1.87 -2.10 -23.59
N SER A 21 -2.54 -1.64 -24.65
CA SER A 21 -1.88 -1.19 -25.89
C SER A 21 -1.05 0.09 -25.66
N LYS A 22 -0.34 0.52 -26.69
CA LYS A 22 0.38 1.82 -26.71
C LYS A 22 -0.54 3.03 -26.54
N GLU A 23 -1.83 2.89 -26.94
CA GLU A 23 -2.85 3.93 -26.74
C GLU A 23 -3.48 3.86 -25.34
N GLY A 24 -3.02 2.96 -24.47
CA GLY A 24 -3.54 2.76 -23.13
C GLY A 24 -4.85 1.96 -23.08
N LYS A 25 -5.24 1.28 -24.14
CA LYS A 25 -6.48 0.49 -24.17
C LYS A 25 -6.22 -0.94 -23.70
N LEU A 26 -7.06 -1.44 -22.78
CA LEU A 26 -6.99 -2.82 -22.30
C LEU A 26 -7.20 -3.79 -23.47
N GLN A 27 -6.19 -4.63 -23.73
CA GLN A 27 -6.20 -5.64 -24.80
C GLN A 27 -6.43 -7.05 -24.26
N TRP A 28 -5.89 -7.34 -23.08
CA TRP A 28 -5.97 -8.66 -22.48
C TRP A 28 -5.96 -8.57 -20.95
N LYS A 29 -6.65 -9.49 -20.32
CA LYS A 29 -6.67 -9.69 -18.87
C LYS A 29 -6.91 -11.16 -18.54
N ASN A 30 -6.48 -11.60 -17.39
CA ASN A 30 -6.89 -12.92 -16.86
C ASN A 30 -8.18 -12.79 -16.02
N GLU A 31 -8.74 -13.94 -15.67
CA GLU A 31 -9.99 -14.03 -14.92
C GLU A 31 -9.87 -13.34 -13.55
N LEU A 32 -8.74 -13.54 -12.87
CA LEU A 32 -8.49 -13.01 -11.55
C LEU A 32 -8.45 -11.46 -11.53
N PHE A 33 -7.83 -10.85 -12.55
CA PHE A 33 -7.87 -9.39 -12.71
C PHE A 33 -9.30 -8.88 -12.88
N GLN A 34 -10.09 -9.55 -13.72
CA GLN A 34 -11.49 -9.20 -13.96
C GLN A 34 -12.33 -9.31 -12.69
N GLU A 35 -12.12 -10.37 -11.91
CA GLU A 35 -12.80 -10.61 -10.64
C GLU A 35 -12.47 -9.52 -9.61
N TRP A 36 -11.20 -9.23 -9.40
CA TRP A 36 -10.76 -8.24 -8.41
C TRP A 36 -11.20 -6.82 -8.73
N VAL A 37 -11.19 -6.45 -10.01
CA VAL A 37 -11.71 -5.15 -10.45
C VAL A 37 -13.21 -5.04 -10.25
N GLY A 38 -13.98 -6.13 -10.40
CA GLY A 38 -15.41 -6.19 -10.18
C GLY A 38 -16.27 -5.39 -11.18
N LYS A 39 -15.65 -4.74 -12.16
CA LYS A 39 -16.35 -3.96 -13.18
C LYS A 39 -16.62 -4.82 -14.41
N LYS A 40 -17.81 -4.71 -15.00
CA LYS A 40 -18.16 -5.34 -16.27
C LYS A 40 -17.71 -4.46 -17.45
N ASN A 41 -17.41 -5.10 -18.59
CA ASN A 41 -17.10 -4.40 -19.87
C ASN A 41 -15.93 -3.41 -19.77
N ILE A 42 -14.78 -3.86 -19.23
CA ILE A 42 -13.58 -3.02 -19.10
C ILE A 42 -12.67 -3.07 -20.34
N ASP A 43 -12.99 -3.89 -21.35
CA ASP A 43 -12.20 -4.03 -22.57
C ASP A 43 -12.08 -2.69 -23.30
N GLY A 44 -10.89 -2.36 -23.75
CA GLY A 44 -10.60 -1.10 -24.44
C GLY A 44 -10.54 0.14 -23.53
N MET A 45 -10.79 0.00 -22.21
CA MET A 45 -10.65 1.11 -21.25
C MET A 45 -9.20 1.35 -20.89
N LYS A 46 -8.90 2.57 -20.42
CA LYS A 46 -7.60 2.97 -19.90
C LYS A 46 -7.41 2.51 -18.43
N PRO A 47 -6.15 2.34 -17.96
CA PRO A 47 -5.88 1.92 -16.58
C PRO A 47 -6.56 2.76 -15.51
N GLU A 48 -6.57 4.09 -15.66
CA GLU A 48 -7.20 5.03 -14.73
C GLU A 48 -8.73 4.97 -14.69
N ALA A 49 -9.36 4.40 -15.71
CA ALA A 49 -10.79 4.13 -15.71
C ALA A 49 -11.15 2.80 -15.02
N ILE A 50 -10.18 1.89 -14.93
CA ILE A 50 -10.35 0.54 -14.40
C ILE A 50 -9.92 0.48 -12.93
N LEU A 51 -8.74 1.00 -12.63
CA LEU A 51 -8.07 0.96 -11.32
C LEU A 51 -8.17 2.33 -10.62
N PRO A 52 -8.03 2.40 -9.29
CA PRO A 52 -8.03 3.64 -8.52
C PRO A 52 -6.72 4.42 -8.71
N LEU A 53 -6.54 4.95 -9.90
CA LEU A 53 -5.35 5.69 -10.31
C LEU A 53 -5.71 7.14 -10.60
N GLN A 54 -4.69 8.02 -10.54
CA GLN A 54 -4.86 9.42 -10.94
C GLN A 54 -5.13 9.55 -12.45
N ALA A 55 -5.71 10.66 -12.87
CA ALA A 55 -5.85 10.98 -14.27
C ALA A 55 -4.48 10.95 -14.98
N ASN A 56 -4.46 10.47 -16.22
CA ASN A 56 -3.25 10.27 -17.02
C ASN A 56 -2.23 9.25 -16.44
N ALA A 57 -2.70 8.32 -15.60
CA ALA A 57 -1.82 7.32 -15.01
C ALA A 57 -1.10 6.48 -16.06
N PHE A 58 -1.73 6.17 -17.17
CA PHE A 58 -1.11 5.41 -18.26
C PHE A 58 0.22 6.04 -18.71
N GLU A 59 0.25 7.33 -18.95
CA GLU A 59 1.44 8.04 -19.41
C GLU A 59 2.56 7.96 -18.37
N MET A 60 2.22 8.11 -17.08
CA MET A 60 3.20 8.02 -15.98
C MET A 60 3.73 6.58 -15.81
N LEU A 61 2.87 5.58 -15.91
CA LEU A 61 3.24 4.17 -15.73
C LEU A 61 4.10 3.63 -16.87
N THR A 62 4.04 4.26 -18.05
CA THR A 62 4.87 3.90 -19.22
C THR A 62 6.25 4.54 -19.23
N ILE A 63 6.54 5.52 -18.35
CA ILE A 63 7.86 6.14 -18.25
C ILE A 63 8.88 5.17 -17.66
N LYS A 64 8.54 4.49 -16.57
CA LYS A 64 9.44 3.61 -15.83
C LYS A 64 8.64 2.48 -15.18
N ASP A 65 9.24 1.29 -15.17
CA ASP A 65 8.71 0.14 -14.43
C ASP A 65 8.72 0.45 -12.93
N GLY A 66 7.72 -0.08 -12.22
CA GLY A 66 7.62 0.18 -10.79
C GLY A 66 6.55 -0.64 -10.10
N GLU A 67 6.36 -0.32 -8.82
CA GLU A 67 5.30 -0.92 -8.01
C GLU A 67 4.71 0.10 -7.06
N LYS A 68 3.46 -0.11 -6.69
CA LYS A 68 2.77 0.65 -5.65
C LYS A 68 1.61 -0.13 -5.06
N VAL A 69 1.26 0.18 -3.82
CA VAL A 69 0.08 -0.36 -3.19
C VAL A 69 -1.14 0.46 -3.59
N ILE A 70 -2.21 -0.22 -3.98
CA ILE A 70 -3.52 0.36 -4.25
C ILE A 70 -4.58 -0.31 -3.38
N GLN A 71 -5.61 0.45 -3.01
CA GLN A 71 -6.78 -0.09 -2.31
C GLN A 71 -7.97 -0.09 -3.26
N MET A 72 -8.65 -1.22 -3.36
CA MET A 72 -9.80 -1.41 -4.23
C MET A 72 -10.74 -2.45 -3.63
N ASN A 73 -12.05 -2.14 -3.57
CA ASN A 73 -13.08 -3.04 -3.04
C ASN A 73 -12.74 -3.59 -1.62
N ASP A 74 -12.31 -2.70 -0.72
CA ASP A 74 -11.89 -3.00 0.66
C ASP A 74 -10.71 -3.98 0.80
N ARG A 75 -9.98 -4.20 -0.28
CA ARG A 75 -8.75 -5.01 -0.33
C ARG A 75 -7.54 -4.18 -0.74
N TYR A 76 -6.36 -4.66 -0.35
CA TYR A 76 -5.09 -4.06 -0.70
C TYR A 76 -4.36 -4.92 -1.74
N TYR A 77 -3.88 -4.27 -2.79
CA TYR A 77 -3.14 -4.93 -3.86
C TYR A 77 -1.78 -4.28 -4.04
N ASN A 78 -0.74 -5.10 -4.13
CA ASN A 78 0.52 -4.64 -4.70
C ASN A 78 0.40 -4.65 -6.22
N MET A 79 0.39 -3.45 -6.81
CA MET A 79 0.36 -3.26 -8.25
C MET A 79 1.77 -3.07 -8.78
N LYS A 80 2.27 -4.06 -9.52
CA LYS A 80 3.50 -3.96 -10.32
C LYS A 80 3.14 -3.64 -11.76
N TYR A 81 3.95 -2.83 -12.38
CA TYR A 81 3.75 -2.44 -13.77
C TYR A 81 5.08 -2.34 -14.51
N CYS A 82 5.07 -2.79 -15.75
CA CYS A 82 6.22 -2.74 -16.63
C CYS A 82 5.81 -2.51 -18.08
N ARG A 83 6.75 -1.96 -18.85
CA ARG A 83 6.58 -1.81 -20.28
C ARG A 83 6.72 -3.16 -20.96
N VAL A 84 5.92 -3.39 -21.98
CA VAL A 84 5.97 -4.59 -22.82
C VAL A 84 6.12 -4.18 -24.28
N GLU A 85 7.08 -4.77 -24.95
CA GLU A 85 7.18 -4.64 -26.42
C GLU A 85 6.10 -5.54 -27.04
N THR A 86 5.06 -4.93 -27.60
CA THR A 86 4.04 -5.66 -28.37
C THR A 86 4.50 -5.76 -29.81
N VAL A 87 4.76 -6.97 -30.26
CA VAL A 87 5.06 -7.25 -31.69
C VAL A 87 3.73 -7.35 -32.43
N GLU A 88 3.38 -6.31 -33.19
CA GLU A 88 2.31 -6.46 -34.15
C GLU A 88 2.78 -7.42 -35.26
N LYS A 89 1.97 -8.45 -35.53
CA LYS A 89 2.20 -9.45 -36.61
C LYS A 89 2.03 -8.85 -38.02
N THR A 90 2.35 -7.59 -38.23
CA THR A 90 2.37 -6.98 -39.56
C THR A 90 3.81 -6.93 -40.05
N GLY A 91 4.12 -7.81 -40.96
CA GLY A 91 5.42 -8.18 -41.50
C GLY A 91 6.27 -7.11 -42.19
N LYS A 92 6.40 -5.90 -41.63
CA LYS A 92 7.43 -4.90 -41.96
C LYS A 92 7.81 -4.16 -40.66
N ALA A 93 8.72 -4.74 -39.92
CA ALA A 93 9.33 -4.08 -38.76
C ALA A 93 10.35 -3.05 -39.25
N ASN A 94 10.01 -1.79 -39.24
CA ASN A 94 11.01 -0.73 -39.10
C ASN A 94 11.36 -0.66 -37.63
N GLU A 95 12.65 -0.73 -37.27
CA GLU A 95 13.19 -0.75 -35.91
C GLU A 95 12.79 0.48 -35.04
N GLN A 96 12.06 1.45 -35.58
CA GLN A 96 11.62 2.65 -34.86
C GLN A 96 10.19 2.59 -34.31
N ASP A 97 9.39 1.58 -34.64
CA ASP A 97 8.04 1.35 -34.12
C ASP A 97 8.03 0.26 -33.03
N LYS A 98 8.87 0.41 -31.99
CA LYS A 98 8.73 -0.40 -30.77
C LYS A 98 7.44 0.03 -30.08
N ASN A 99 6.38 -0.72 -30.32
CA ASN A 99 5.08 -0.52 -29.67
C ASN A 99 5.18 -0.87 -28.18
N ASN A 100 5.40 0.14 -27.36
CA ASN A 100 5.48 -0.03 -25.91
C ASN A 100 4.07 -0.08 -25.31
N GLY A 101 3.58 -1.28 -25.04
CA GLY A 101 2.39 -1.49 -24.21
C GLY A 101 2.74 -1.42 -22.71
N LEU A 102 1.72 -1.51 -21.87
CA LEU A 102 1.83 -1.57 -20.42
C LEU A 102 1.28 -2.90 -19.92
N MET A 103 2.04 -3.62 -19.11
CA MET A 103 1.55 -4.78 -18.36
C MET A 103 1.41 -4.41 -16.89
N ILE A 104 0.28 -4.77 -16.31
CA ILE A 104 -0.02 -4.57 -14.88
C ILE A 104 -0.24 -5.93 -14.23
N TYR A 105 0.38 -6.12 -13.07
CA TYR A 105 0.21 -7.26 -12.19
C TYR A 105 -0.37 -6.80 -10.87
N LEU A 106 -1.40 -7.47 -10.39
CA LEU A 106 -1.99 -7.25 -9.07
C LEU A 106 -1.75 -8.48 -8.22
N THR A 107 -1.23 -8.31 -7.01
CA THR A 107 -1.13 -9.36 -5.99
C THR A 107 -1.93 -8.91 -4.78
N ASP A 108 -2.84 -9.73 -4.29
CA ASP A 108 -3.59 -9.45 -3.07
C ASP A 108 -2.64 -9.50 -1.86
N ILE A 109 -2.53 -8.39 -1.15
CA ILE A 109 -1.70 -8.24 0.05
C ILE A 109 -2.53 -7.81 1.25
N THR A 110 -3.85 -8.05 1.20
CA THR A 110 -4.79 -7.58 2.21
C THR A 110 -4.41 -8.05 3.61
N ASP A 111 -4.15 -9.35 3.77
CA ASP A 111 -3.79 -9.92 5.07
C ASP A 111 -2.46 -9.34 5.58
N LEU A 112 -1.49 -9.16 4.70
CA LEU A 112 -0.20 -8.57 5.04
C LEU A 112 -0.36 -7.11 5.50
N GLU A 113 -1.15 -6.33 4.78
CA GLU A 113 -1.36 -4.91 5.11
C GLU A 113 -2.18 -4.73 6.39
N LEU A 114 -3.20 -5.56 6.62
CA LEU A 114 -3.95 -5.59 7.87
C LEU A 114 -3.07 -5.97 9.06
N LEU A 115 -2.21 -6.98 8.90
CA LEU A 115 -1.24 -7.37 9.93
C LEU A 115 -0.25 -6.24 10.21
N ARG A 116 0.25 -5.56 9.19
CA ARG A 116 1.14 -4.40 9.32
C ARG A 116 0.48 -3.28 10.10
N GLN A 117 -0.77 -2.94 9.76
CA GLN A 117 -1.54 -1.92 10.45
C GLN A 117 -1.77 -2.28 11.92
N LYS A 118 -2.11 -3.54 12.20
CA LYS A 118 -2.24 -4.05 13.56
C LYS A 118 -0.93 -3.93 14.32
N TYR A 119 0.18 -4.37 13.74
CA TYR A 119 1.50 -4.26 14.36
C TYR A 119 1.89 -2.82 14.70
N VAL A 120 1.61 -1.87 13.81
CA VAL A 120 1.89 -0.45 14.06
C VAL A 120 1.03 0.12 15.18
N LYS A 121 -0.25 -0.28 15.25
CA LYS A 121 -1.19 0.17 16.29
C LYS A 121 -0.90 -0.43 17.67
N GLU A 122 -0.43 -1.67 17.71
CA GLU A 122 -0.14 -2.42 18.95
C GLU A 122 1.32 -2.30 19.40
N LYS A 123 2.11 -1.48 18.71
CA LYS A 123 3.51 -1.27 19.06
C LYS A 123 3.63 -0.64 20.45
N LEU A 124 4.24 -1.37 21.38
CA LEU A 124 4.55 -0.88 22.72
C LEU A 124 5.55 0.28 22.62
N CYS A 125 5.23 1.37 23.29
CA CYS A 125 6.11 2.51 23.45
C CYS A 125 6.46 2.64 24.91
N LEU A 126 7.75 2.58 25.26
CA LEU A 126 8.25 2.85 26.60
C LEU A 126 8.68 4.32 26.65
N ALA A 127 8.13 5.07 27.59
CA ALA A 127 8.53 6.44 27.86
C ALA A 127 9.17 6.52 29.26
N TYR A 128 10.32 7.17 29.33
CA TYR A 128 10.97 7.52 30.59
C TYR A 128 10.80 9.02 30.81
N ILE A 129 10.09 9.37 31.90
CA ILE A 129 9.84 10.77 32.26
C ILE A 129 10.78 11.14 33.38
N ARG A 130 11.61 12.16 33.20
CA ARG A 130 12.49 12.73 34.17
C ARG A 130 12.12 14.19 34.41
N PHE A 131 12.00 14.55 35.70
CA PHE A 131 11.80 15.93 36.09
C PHE A 131 13.17 16.57 36.42
N ASP A 132 13.53 17.59 35.65
CA ASP A 132 14.72 18.37 35.96
C ASP A 132 14.46 19.27 37.15
N ASN A 133 15.48 19.49 37.97
CA ASN A 133 15.42 20.30 39.18
C ASN A 133 14.45 19.79 40.28
N TYR A 134 14.03 18.53 40.23
CA TYR A 134 13.12 17.93 41.21
C TYR A 134 13.65 18.07 42.62
N GLU A 135 14.93 17.78 42.87
CA GLU A 135 15.57 17.89 44.19
C GLU A 135 15.63 19.32 44.67
N ASP A 136 15.89 20.30 43.82
CA ASP A 136 15.97 21.72 44.19
C ASP A 136 14.61 22.27 44.59
N VAL A 137 13.54 21.88 43.91
CA VAL A 137 12.16 22.22 44.24
C VAL A 137 11.76 21.61 45.58
N MET A 138 12.12 20.35 45.82
CA MET A 138 11.76 19.63 47.04
C MET A 138 12.47 20.17 48.28
N ARG A 139 13.71 20.66 48.20
CA ARG A 139 14.47 21.20 49.34
C ARG A 139 13.80 22.39 50.01
N GLY A 140 12.96 23.13 49.31
CA GLY A 140 12.29 24.33 49.87
C GLY A 140 10.90 24.09 50.45
N LEU A 141 10.38 22.84 50.37
CA LEU A 141 9.02 22.51 50.74
C LEU A 141 8.91 21.80 52.10
N SER A 142 7.76 22.01 52.79
CA SER A 142 7.38 21.18 53.92
C SER A 142 7.01 19.75 53.49
N GLU A 143 7.07 18.79 54.37
CA GLU A 143 6.68 17.40 54.10
C GLU A 143 5.27 17.27 53.48
N THR A 144 4.32 18.06 54.02
CA THR A 144 2.95 18.08 53.50
C THR A 144 2.88 18.64 52.07
N SER A 145 3.66 19.70 51.80
CA SER A 145 3.73 20.28 50.47
C SER A 145 4.42 19.36 49.46
N MET A 146 5.45 18.62 49.89
CA MET A 146 6.09 17.58 49.04
C MET A 146 5.12 16.46 48.68
N ALA A 147 4.35 15.98 49.67
CA ALA A 147 3.35 14.93 49.43
C ALA A 147 2.26 15.39 48.46
N ASN A 148 1.78 16.63 48.58
CA ASN A 148 0.78 17.19 47.66
C ASN A 148 1.34 17.33 46.27
N LEU A 149 2.54 17.89 46.09
CA LEU A 149 3.18 18.05 44.79
C LEU A 149 3.41 16.70 44.07
N ASN A 150 3.88 15.69 44.82
CA ASN A 150 4.04 14.34 44.28
C ASN A 150 2.70 13.72 43.85
N GLY A 151 1.63 13.97 44.63
CA GLY A 151 0.28 13.56 44.25
C GLY A 151 -0.19 14.20 42.93
N GLU A 152 -0.01 15.52 42.82
CA GLU A 152 -0.38 16.24 41.58
C GLU A 152 0.41 15.76 40.37
N ILE A 153 1.72 15.56 40.51
CA ILE A 153 2.58 15.01 39.43
C ILE A 153 2.08 13.62 39.04
N HIS A 154 1.83 12.75 40.00
CA HIS A 154 1.35 11.40 39.74
C HIS A 154 0.00 11.41 39.01
N GLU A 155 -0.95 12.22 39.46
CA GLU A 155 -2.26 12.37 38.85
C GLU A 155 -2.14 12.88 37.42
N MET A 156 -1.32 13.90 37.17
CA MET A 156 -1.07 14.46 35.82
C MET A 156 -0.49 13.41 34.89
N VAL A 157 0.54 12.69 35.31
CA VAL A 157 1.18 11.65 34.51
C VAL A 157 0.21 10.49 34.24
N THR A 158 -0.54 10.06 35.26
CA THR A 158 -1.53 8.99 35.18
C THR A 158 -2.61 9.35 34.15
N LYS A 159 -3.12 10.58 34.21
CA LYS A 159 -4.13 11.07 33.27
C LYS A 159 -3.58 11.09 31.82
N TRP A 160 -2.37 11.63 31.64
CA TRP A 160 -1.73 11.68 30.34
C TRP A 160 -1.46 10.29 29.74
N VAL A 161 -1.02 9.33 30.56
CA VAL A 161 -0.76 7.94 30.16
C VAL A 161 -2.07 7.22 29.80
N ALA A 162 -3.13 7.44 30.60
CA ALA A 162 -4.45 6.85 30.35
C ALA A 162 -5.05 7.32 29.03
N GLU A 163 -4.88 8.59 28.65
CA GLU A 163 -5.29 9.13 27.33
C GLU A 163 -4.61 8.42 26.15
N LYS A 164 -3.48 7.77 26.39
CA LYS A 164 -2.71 7.01 25.41
C LYS A 164 -2.89 5.49 25.52
N ASN A 165 -3.89 5.03 26.31
CA ASN A 165 -4.11 3.62 26.63
C ASN A 165 -2.86 2.94 27.23
N GLY A 166 -2.08 3.69 27.99
CA GLY A 166 -0.89 3.22 28.68
C GLY A 166 -1.14 2.91 30.15
N PHE A 167 -0.10 2.45 30.83
CA PHE A 167 -0.06 2.26 32.27
C PHE A 167 1.29 2.68 32.84
N ILE A 168 1.33 3.03 34.10
CA ILE A 168 2.55 3.40 34.84
C ILE A 168 3.03 2.17 35.60
N CYS A 169 4.32 1.89 35.46
CA CYS A 169 5.02 0.83 36.23
C CYS A 169 5.80 1.42 37.40
#